data_fe7bda8db6af1508e477ca938a05affb
#
_entry.id   fe7bda8db6af1508e477ca938a05affb
#
_cell.length_a   1.000
_cell.length_b   1.000
_cell.length_c   1.000
_cell.angle_alpha   90.00
_cell.angle_beta   90.00
_cell.angle_gamma   90.00
#
_symmetry.space_group_name_H-M   'P 1'
#
loop_
_entity.id
_entity.type
_entity.pdbx_description
1 polymer ?
#
loop_
_entity_poly.entity_id
_entity_poly.type
_entity_poly.pdbx_seq_one_letter_code
_entity_poly.pdbx_strand_id
1 'polypeptide(L)'
;YRLKHYPPISEWSPVFSIPNVTFINLQYKDFADDLAKIKDDLGITVHHFEDLNQYDDIDDVAALCNALDIAVTTKVTPMILTSAVGTPTKIANWQQSTWNNILTNPVSSSVDMFEKNTWEPWNKIFNLIAQDISKQKDSFNHF
;
A
#
# COMPACT_ATOMS: atom_id res chain seq x y z
N TYR A 1 3.88 16.24 -13.26
CA TYR A 1 2.64 16.25 -12.48
C TYR A 1 2.36 14.91 -11.81
N ARG A 2 2.56 13.79 -12.53
CA ARG A 2 2.30 12.42 -12.07
C ARG A 2 3.16 12.02 -10.86
N LEU A 3 4.45 12.35 -10.84
CA LEU A 3 5.40 12.02 -9.76
C LEU A 3 5.11 12.71 -8.41
N LYS A 4 4.31 13.77 -8.40
CA LYS A 4 3.88 14.41 -7.15
C LYS A 4 2.80 13.60 -6.41
N HIS A 5 1.98 12.88 -7.16
CA HIS A 5 0.83 12.15 -6.63
C HIS A 5 1.09 10.65 -6.44
N TYR A 6 2.02 10.10 -7.24
CA TYR A 6 2.35 8.69 -7.22
C TYR A 6 3.85 8.53 -7.00
N PRO A 7 4.26 7.93 -5.89
CA PRO A 7 5.67 7.67 -5.62
C PRO A 7 6.22 6.66 -6.63
N PRO A 8 7.43 6.89 -7.16
CA PRO A 8 8.11 5.87 -7.93
C PRO A 8 8.38 4.65 -7.05
N ILE A 9 8.40 3.46 -7.66
CA ILE A 9 8.52 2.20 -6.91
C ILE A 9 9.80 2.13 -6.06
N SER A 10 10.87 2.82 -6.47
CA SER A 10 12.12 2.90 -5.70
C SER A 10 11.95 3.53 -4.31
N GLU A 11 10.98 4.41 -4.15
CA GLU A 11 10.69 5.07 -2.86
C GLU A 11 10.04 4.11 -1.84
N TRP A 12 9.48 2.99 -2.30
CA TRP A 12 8.83 1.98 -1.48
C TRP A 12 9.81 1.01 -0.81
N SER A 13 11.11 1.13 -1.08
CA SER A 13 12.14 0.24 -0.55
C SER A 13 12.05 -0.01 0.96
N PRO A 14 11.71 0.96 1.84
CA PRO A 14 11.56 0.70 3.28
C PRO A 14 10.48 -0.34 3.59
N VAL A 15 9.37 -0.32 2.87
CA VAL A 15 8.28 -1.29 3.05
C VAL A 15 8.70 -2.66 2.55
N PHE A 16 9.31 -2.75 1.37
CA PHE A 16 9.81 -4.02 0.84
C PHE A 16 10.94 -4.65 1.66
N SER A 17 11.62 -3.85 2.48
CA SER A 17 12.69 -4.33 3.36
C SER A 17 12.19 -4.89 4.70
N ILE A 18 10.89 -4.89 4.97
CA ILE A 18 10.34 -5.48 6.19
C ILE A 18 10.53 -7.02 6.13
N PRO A 19 11.19 -7.63 7.12
CA PRO A 19 11.47 -9.06 7.09
C PRO A 19 10.22 -9.91 7.33
N ASN A 20 10.22 -11.14 6.79
CA ASN A 20 9.15 -12.12 6.98
C ASN A 20 7.76 -11.60 6.56
N VAL A 21 7.71 -10.96 5.40
CA VAL A 21 6.48 -10.47 4.76
C VAL A 21 6.37 -11.07 3.36
N THR A 22 5.19 -11.53 3.03
CA THR A 22 4.81 -11.92 1.67
C THR A 22 4.10 -10.74 1.02
N PHE A 23 4.61 -10.27 -0.09
CA PHE A 23 4.05 -9.13 -0.82
C PHE A 23 3.14 -9.58 -1.95
N ILE A 24 1.95 -9.00 -2.01
CA ILE A 24 0.93 -9.27 -3.03
C ILE A 24 0.67 -7.97 -3.81
N ASN A 25 0.67 -8.06 -5.14
CA ASN A 25 0.36 -6.93 -6.01
C ASN A 25 -1.15 -6.72 -6.12
N LEU A 26 -1.59 -5.50 -5.80
CA LEU A 26 -2.98 -5.05 -6.00
C LEU A 26 -3.11 -4.05 -7.17
N GLN A 27 -2.03 -3.75 -7.88
CA GLN A 27 -2.05 -2.85 -9.02
C GLN A 27 -2.55 -3.60 -10.26
N TYR A 28 -3.57 -3.06 -10.93
CA TYR A 28 -4.23 -3.72 -12.07
C TYR A 28 -3.66 -3.34 -13.45
N LYS A 29 -2.85 -2.28 -13.54
CA LYS A 29 -2.21 -1.81 -14.79
C LYS A 29 -0.75 -1.45 -14.58
N ASP A 30 0.04 -1.60 -15.64
CA ASP A 30 1.42 -1.11 -15.77
C ASP A 30 2.34 -1.54 -14.60
N PHE A 31 2.14 -2.75 -14.08
CA PHE A 31 2.86 -3.25 -12.91
C PHE A 31 4.09 -4.11 -13.26
N ALA A 32 4.19 -4.63 -14.46
CA ALA A 32 5.22 -5.62 -14.82
C ALA A 32 6.65 -5.07 -14.64
N ASP A 33 6.88 -3.84 -15.11
CA ASP A 33 8.18 -3.17 -14.98
C ASP A 33 8.51 -2.86 -13.50
N ASP A 34 7.50 -2.46 -12.71
CA ASP A 34 7.65 -2.22 -11.29
C ASP A 34 8.01 -3.50 -10.53
N LEU A 35 7.34 -4.62 -10.83
CA LEU A 35 7.64 -5.91 -10.21
C LEU A 35 9.04 -6.42 -10.58
N ALA A 36 9.43 -6.27 -11.84
CA ALA A 36 10.78 -6.62 -12.30
C ALA A 36 11.83 -5.77 -11.57
N LYS A 37 11.60 -4.46 -11.47
CA LYS A 37 12.51 -3.55 -10.78
C LYS A 37 12.67 -3.88 -9.29
N ILE A 38 11.60 -4.20 -8.58
CA ILE A 38 11.67 -4.64 -7.18
C ILE A 38 12.52 -5.91 -7.06
N LYS A 39 12.32 -6.85 -7.98
CA LYS A 39 13.08 -8.11 -8.01
C LYS A 39 14.56 -7.87 -8.24
N ASP A 40 14.89 -7.03 -9.22
CA ASP A 40 16.27 -6.75 -9.61
C ASP A 40 17.02 -5.93 -8.55
N ASP A 41 16.38 -4.87 -8.02
CA ASP A 41 17.01 -3.94 -7.08
C ASP A 41 17.08 -4.48 -5.64
N LEU A 42 16.08 -5.24 -5.20
CA LEU A 42 15.92 -5.67 -3.80
C LEU A 42 15.93 -7.18 -3.61
N GLY A 43 15.87 -7.97 -4.67
CA GLY A 43 15.74 -9.42 -4.59
C GLY A 43 14.39 -9.91 -4.06
N ILE A 44 13.41 -9.03 -3.94
CA ILE A 44 12.08 -9.32 -3.40
C ILE A 44 11.14 -9.76 -4.52
N THR A 45 10.39 -10.83 -4.28
CA THR A 45 9.32 -11.27 -5.16
C THR A 45 8.00 -10.72 -4.65
N VAL A 46 7.31 -9.93 -5.48
CA VAL A 46 5.92 -9.53 -5.24
C VAL A 46 5.02 -10.44 -6.06
N HIS A 47 4.13 -11.15 -5.41
CA HIS A 47 3.24 -12.11 -6.06
C HIS A 47 2.10 -11.39 -6.80
N HIS A 48 1.78 -11.87 -7.98
CA HIS A 48 0.64 -11.41 -8.76
C HIS A 48 -0.20 -12.62 -9.19
N PHE A 49 -1.51 -12.53 -9.02
CA PHE A 49 -2.44 -13.59 -9.42
C PHE A 49 -2.92 -13.32 -10.84
N GLU A 50 -2.33 -14.00 -11.83
CA GLU A 50 -2.65 -13.83 -13.25
C GLU A 50 -4.08 -14.26 -13.60
N ASP A 51 -4.63 -15.23 -12.86
CA ASP A 51 -6.00 -15.72 -13.04
C ASP A 51 -7.07 -14.77 -12.48
N LEU A 52 -6.65 -13.74 -11.74
CA LEU A 52 -7.54 -12.74 -11.17
C LEU A 52 -7.58 -11.48 -12.06
N ASN A 53 -8.72 -11.22 -12.69
CA ASN A 53 -8.91 -9.97 -13.41
C ASN A 53 -9.17 -8.82 -12.42
N GLN A 54 -8.10 -8.18 -11.94
CA GLN A 54 -8.18 -7.10 -10.95
C GLN A 54 -8.91 -5.84 -11.45
N TYR A 55 -9.30 -5.79 -12.72
CA TYR A 55 -10.03 -4.67 -13.30
C TYR A 55 -11.55 -4.88 -13.28
N ASP A 56 -12.00 -6.10 -13.63
CA ASP A 56 -13.42 -6.41 -13.83
C ASP A 56 -14.03 -7.24 -12.69
N ASP A 57 -13.24 -8.08 -12.03
CA ASP A 57 -13.72 -9.01 -10.99
C ASP A 57 -13.62 -8.40 -9.60
N ILE A 58 -14.43 -7.36 -9.35
CA ILE A 58 -14.39 -6.57 -8.11
C ILE A 58 -14.63 -7.43 -6.86
N ASP A 59 -15.51 -8.42 -6.93
CA ASP A 59 -15.82 -9.30 -5.80
C ASP A 59 -14.61 -10.17 -5.43
N ASP A 60 -13.91 -10.72 -6.41
CA ASP A 60 -12.73 -11.52 -6.19
C ASP A 60 -11.54 -10.68 -5.70
N VAL A 61 -11.41 -9.45 -6.21
CA VAL A 61 -10.42 -8.48 -5.71
C VAL A 61 -10.74 -8.08 -4.27
N ALA A 62 -12.02 -7.89 -3.93
CA ALA A 62 -12.43 -7.61 -2.55
C ALA A 62 -12.13 -8.80 -1.63
N ALA A 63 -12.34 -10.02 -2.08
CA ALA A 63 -11.98 -11.24 -1.36
C ALA A 63 -10.46 -11.33 -1.14
N LEU A 64 -9.65 -11.04 -2.17
CA LEU A 64 -8.20 -10.95 -2.03
C LEU A 64 -7.81 -9.89 -0.99
N CYS A 65 -8.37 -8.69 -1.09
CA CYS A 65 -8.12 -7.62 -0.12
C CYS A 65 -8.45 -8.04 1.31
N ASN A 66 -9.56 -8.74 1.51
CA ASN A 66 -9.97 -9.24 2.83
C ASN A 66 -9.06 -10.34 3.38
N ALA A 67 -8.35 -11.07 2.53
CA ALA A 67 -7.40 -12.10 2.94
C ALA A 67 -6.03 -11.55 3.36
N LEU A 68 -5.75 -10.28 3.12
CA LEU A 68 -4.50 -9.63 3.49
C LEU A 68 -4.50 -9.23 4.97
N ASP A 69 -3.35 -9.40 5.63
CA ASP A 69 -3.15 -8.91 7.00
C ASP A 69 -3.09 -7.38 7.06
N ILE A 70 -2.53 -6.76 6.02
CA ILE A 70 -2.36 -5.32 5.90
C ILE A 70 -2.20 -4.90 4.44
N ALA A 71 -2.66 -3.72 4.10
CA ALA A 71 -2.44 -3.10 2.81
C ALA A 71 -1.63 -1.81 2.94
N VAL A 72 -0.72 -1.57 2.01
CA VAL A 72 0.00 -0.30 1.86
C VAL A 72 -0.31 0.24 0.47
N THR A 73 -0.81 1.45 0.40
CA THR A 73 -1.26 2.04 -0.87
C THR A 73 -1.11 3.56 -0.89
N THR A 74 -1.37 4.13 -2.04
CA THR A 74 -1.64 5.56 -2.21
C THR A 74 -3.15 5.78 -2.39
N LYS A 75 -3.59 6.99 -2.70
CA LYS A 75 -5.01 7.28 -2.97
C LYS A 75 -5.45 6.77 -4.36
N VAL A 76 -5.70 5.48 -4.45
CA VAL A 76 -6.11 4.75 -5.67
C VAL A 76 -7.20 3.74 -5.34
N THR A 77 -7.79 3.10 -6.34
CA THR A 77 -8.89 2.13 -6.18
C THR A 77 -8.63 1.04 -5.12
N PRO A 78 -7.45 0.40 -5.04
CA PRO A 78 -7.15 -0.56 -3.97
C PRO A 78 -7.40 -0.04 -2.56
N MET A 79 -7.15 1.25 -2.29
CA MET A 79 -7.46 1.88 -1.00
C MET A 79 -8.94 1.76 -0.65
N ILE A 80 -9.83 1.99 -1.62
CA ILE A 80 -11.28 1.93 -1.41
C ILE A 80 -11.68 0.50 -1.07
N LEU A 81 -11.18 -0.48 -1.81
CA LEU A 81 -11.52 -1.89 -1.62
C LEU A 81 -11.02 -2.43 -0.27
N THR A 82 -9.74 -2.19 0.06
CA THR A 82 -9.18 -2.63 1.35
C THR A 82 -9.89 -1.99 2.53
N SER A 83 -10.24 -0.72 2.43
CA SER A 83 -10.99 -0.01 3.47
C SER A 83 -12.42 -0.54 3.61
N ALA A 84 -13.08 -0.84 2.48
CA ALA A 84 -14.46 -1.34 2.47
C ALA A 84 -14.59 -2.73 3.11
N VAL A 85 -13.59 -3.60 2.94
CA VAL A 85 -13.57 -4.94 3.54
C VAL A 85 -12.96 -4.97 4.94
N GLY A 86 -12.51 -3.83 5.48
CA GLY A 86 -11.98 -3.71 6.84
C GLY A 86 -10.52 -4.13 6.99
N THR A 87 -9.78 -4.35 5.90
CA THR A 87 -8.34 -4.65 5.95
C THR A 87 -7.56 -3.45 6.50
N PRO A 88 -6.68 -3.64 7.49
CA PRO A 88 -5.79 -2.58 7.95
C PRO A 88 -5.03 -1.95 6.79
N THR A 89 -5.22 -0.66 6.55
CA THR A 89 -4.72 0.02 5.36
C THR A 89 -3.87 1.23 5.73
N LYS A 90 -2.61 1.23 5.29
CA LYS A 90 -1.69 2.35 5.45
C LYS A 90 -1.64 3.13 4.14
N ILE A 91 -1.99 4.41 4.20
CA ILE A 91 -2.07 5.26 3.01
C ILE A 91 -0.94 6.27 3.02
N ALA A 92 -0.07 6.19 2.01
CA ALA A 92 0.91 7.22 1.71
C ALA A 92 0.22 8.36 0.94
N ASN A 93 0.14 9.54 1.53
CA ASN A 93 -0.58 10.68 0.99
C ASN A 93 0.29 11.93 0.85
N TRP A 94 -0.08 12.76 -0.12
CA TRP A 94 0.43 14.11 -0.26
C TRP A 94 -0.60 15.13 0.28
N GLN A 95 -0.16 16.06 1.12
CA GLN A 95 -0.97 16.92 1.98
C GLN A 95 -1.95 17.86 1.25
N GLN A 96 -1.72 18.18 -0.03
CA GLN A 96 -2.60 19.08 -0.79
C GLN A 96 -3.73 18.39 -1.57
N SER A 97 -4.00 17.12 -1.30
CA SER A 97 -5.10 16.43 -1.96
C SER A 97 -6.45 16.85 -1.37
N THR A 98 -7.33 17.35 -2.22
CA THR A 98 -8.72 17.72 -1.88
C THR A 98 -9.58 16.57 -1.32
N TRP A 99 -9.07 15.34 -1.41
CA TRP A 99 -9.70 14.14 -0.86
C TRP A 99 -9.50 13.97 0.65
N ASN A 100 -8.69 14.81 1.30
CA ASN A 100 -8.42 14.70 2.74
C ASN A 100 -9.71 14.74 3.56
N ASN A 101 -10.68 15.57 3.18
CA ASN A 101 -11.92 15.74 3.93
C ASN A 101 -12.88 14.55 3.83
N ILE A 102 -12.76 13.71 2.80
CA ILE A 102 -13.65 12.55 2.61
C ILE A 102 -13.11 11.34 3.37
N LEU A 103 -11.79 11.22 3.51
CA LEU A 103 -11.13 10.05 4.10
C LEU A 103 -10.63 10.28 5.53
N THR A 104 -10.58 11.53 6.01
CA THR A 104 -10.27 11.85 7.40
C THR A 104 -11.47 11.72 8.33
N ASN A 105 -12.67 11.60 7.77
CA ASN A 105 -13.81 11.15 8.55
C ASN A 105 -13.71 9.61 8.67
N PRO A 106 -13.77 9.02 9.86
CA PRO A 106 -13.55 7.59 10.05
C PRO A 106 -14.69 6.77 9.45
N VAL A 107 -14.73 6.68 8.11
CA VAL A 107 -15.57 5.71 7.41
C VAL A 107 -15.04 4.31 7.68
N SER A 108 -13.78 4.20 8.07
CA SER A 108 -13.17 2.95 8.47
C SER A 108 -12.13 3.19 9.56
N SER A 109 -12.30 2.56 10.71
CA SER A 109 -11.30 2.49 11.79
C SER A 109 -10.03 1.72 11.40
N SER A 110 -10.01 1.13 10.19
CA SER A 110 -8.88 0.33 9.67
C SER A 110 -7.89 1.14 8.83
N VAL A 111 -8.12 2.44 8.64
CA VAL A 111 -7.28 3.28 7.76
C VAL A 111 -6.40 4.23 8.56
N ASP A 112 -5.09 4.14 8.35
CA ASP A 112 -4.11 5.08 8.84
C ASP A 112 -3.50 5.87 7.68
N MET A 113 -3.53 7.20 7.78
CA MET A 113 -3.00 8.08 6.75
C MET A 113 -1.66 8.68 7.17
N PHE A 114 -0.66 8.52 6.31
CA PHE A 114 0.67 9.09 6.47
C PHE A 114 0.87 10.19 5.42
N GLU A 115 1.04 11.42 5.87
CA GLU A 115 1.09 12.59 5.00
C GLU A 115 2.49 13.18 4.89
N LYS A 116 2.85 13.60 3.66
CA LYS A 116 4.06 14.36 3.42
C LYS A 116 3.76 15.78 2.95
N ASN A 117 4.67 16.70 3.25
CA ASN A 117 4.69 18.01 2.64
C ASN A 117 5.20 17.93 1.18
N THR A 118 4.92 18.99 0.40
CA THR A 118 5.30 19.06 -1.01
C THR A 118 6.80 18.81 -1.25
N TRP A 119 7.65 19.24 -0.36
CA TRP A 119 9.11 19.20 -0.49
C TRP A 119 9.78 17.98 0.15
N GLU A 120 9.03 17.19 0.89
CA GLU A 120 9.54 15.95 1.50
C GLU A 120 9.59 14.81 0.49
N PRO A 121 10.63 13.95 0.53
CA PRO A 121 10.68 12.74 -0.29
C PRO A 121 9.64 11.72 0.19
N TRP A 122 9.13 10.90 -0.72
CA TRP A 122 8.20 9.82 -0.41
C TRP A 122 8.82 8.76 0.51
N ASN A 123 10.11 8.50 0.36
CA ASN A 123 10.86 7.55 1.18
C ASN A 123 10.67 7.81 2.68
N LYS A 124 10.59 9.07 3.12
CA LYS A 124 10.32 9.44 4.51
C LYS A 124 9.01 8.83 5.02
N ILE A 125 7.94 8.92 4.23
CA ILE A 125 6.63 8.34 4.59
C ILE A 125 6.68 6.83 4.62
N PHE A 126 7.31 6.21 3.61
CA PHE A 126 7.43 4.75 3.58
C PHE A 126 8.28 4.20 4.72
N ASN A 127 9.27 4.97 5.22
CA ASN A 127 9.98 4.63 6.45
C ASN A 127 9.05 4.63 7.68
N LEU A 128 8.18 5.65 7.81
CA LEU A 128 7.22 5.71 8.90
C LEU A 128 6.21 4.57 8.84
N ILE A 129 5.70 4.26 7.65
CA ILE A 129 4.80 3.13 7.43
C ILE A 129 5.48 1.81 7.79
N ALA A 130 6.73 1.60 7.35
CA ALA A 130 7.48 0.39 7.65
C ALA A 130 7.73 0.23 9.16
N GLN A 131 8.05 1.30 9.87
CA GLN A 131 8.21 1.30 11.33
C GLN A 131 6.90 0.94 12.03
N ASP A 132 5.78 1.49 11.57
CA ASP A 132 4.46 1.22 12.15
C ASP A 132 4.06 -0.25 11.96
N ILE A 133 4.25 -0.80 10.76
CA ILE A 133 4.00 -2.22 10.46
C ILE A 133 4.88 -3.12 11.33
N SER A 134 6.17 -2.80 11.48
CA SER A 134 7.10 -3.59 12.29
C SER A 134 6.69 -3.62 13.75
N LYS A 135 6.24 -2.50 14.32
CA LYS A 135 5.73 -2.45 15.70
C LYS A 135 4.46 -3.29 15.88
N GLN A 136 3.56 -3.29 14.91
CA GLN A 136 2.36 -4.11 14.95
C GLN A 136 2.71 -5.61 14.91
N LYS A 137 3.65 -6.03 14.04
CA LYS A 137 4.13 -7.42 14.00
C LYS A 137 4.67 -7.88 15.34
N ASP A 138 5.48 -7.07 16.00
CA ASP A 138 6.06 -7.42 17.30
C ASP A 138 4.98 -7.61 18.36
N SER A 139 3.89 -6.87 18.29
CA SER A 139 2.75 -7.02 19.22
C SER A 139 1.99 -8.33 19.01
N PHE A 140 1.93 -8.88 17.79
CA PHE A 140 1.31 -10.18 17.51
C PHE A 140 2.18 -11.37 17.93
N ASN A 141 3.50 -11.21 17.99
CA ASN A 141 4.42 -12.29 18.38
C ASN A 141 4.55 -12.49 19.89
N HIS A 142 3.84 -11.69 20.70
CA HIS A 142 3.83 -11.81 22.18
C HIS A 142 2.62 -12.57 22.73
N PHE A 143 1.83 -13.18 21.87
CA PHE A 143 0.77 -14.11 22.19
C PHE A 143 1.12 -15.51 21.70
#